data_c244f0b0eb8fb45df98c670cb77d23dd
#
_entry.id   c244f0b0eb8fb45df98c670cb77d23dd
#
_cell.length_a   1.000
_cell.length_b   1.000
_cell.length_c   1.000
_cell.angle_alpha   90.00
_cell.angle_beta   90.00
_cell.angle_gamma   90.00
#
_symmetry.space_group_name_H-M   'P 1'
#
loop_
_entity.id
_entity.type
_entity.pdbx_description
1 polymer ?
#
loop_
_entity_poly.entity_id
_entity_poly.type
_entity_poly.pdbx_seq_one_letter_code
_entity_poly.pdbx_strand_id
1 'polypeptide(L)'
;VYKRQGQFRVFAKGGREDTGRDALDWIRWCVDHGAGEICLNSIDTDGVRNGFDLEMLDAVAARVDVPIIASGGAGKKEDFLELFHHKGIDAGLAAGIFHQKQLTIRDLKEYLAENGVEMRL
;
A
#
# COMPACT_ATOMS: atom_id res chain seq x y z
N VAL A 1 -9.36 2.41 1.07
CA VAL A 1 -9.93 2.46 -0.29
C VAL A 1 -10.54 1.12 -0.66
N TYR A 2 -11.74 1.16 -1.22
CA TYR A 2 -12.41 0.02 -1.83
C TYR A 2 -12.61 0.26 -3.33
N LYS A 3 -12.54 -0.81 -4.12
CA LYS A 3 -12.98 -0.76 -5.51
C LYS A 3 -14.48 -1.09 -5.58
N ARG A 4 -15.28 -0.13 -6.02
CA ARG A 4 -16.74 -0.27 -6.19
C ARG A 4 -17.12 0.12 -7.61
N GLN A 5 -17.81 -0.77 -8.33
CA GLN A 5 -18.28 -0.51 -9.70
C GLN A 5 -17.16 -0.01 -10.65
N GLY A 6 -15.96 -0.60 -10.53
CA GLY A 6 -14.80 -0.20 -11.33
C GLY A 6 -14.10 1.09 -10.88
N GLN A 7 -14.55 1.71 -9.80
CA GLN A 7 -14.00 2.94 -9.26
C GLN A 7 -13.37 2.69 -7.87
N PHE A 8 -12.21 3.28 -7.60
CA PHE A 8 -11.63 3.30 -6.26
C PHE A 8 -12.30 4.40 -5.44
N ARG A 9 -12.88 4.05 -4.30
CA ARG A 9 -13.58 4.99 -3.41
C ARG A 9 -12.95 5.09 -2.05
N VAL A 10 -13.02 6.28 -1.47
CA VAL A 10 -12.58 6.56 -0.10
C VAL A 10 -13.67 6.12 0.88
N PHE A 11 -13.26 5.31 1.86
CA PHE A 11 -14.12 4.90 2.97
C PHE A 11 -13.62 5.53 4.27
N ALA A 12 -14.54 5.96 5.10
CA ALA A 12 -14.28 6.49 6.43
C ALA A 12 -14.63 5.48 7.52
N LYS A 13 -14.28 5.82 8.76
CA LYS A 13 -14.63 5.05 9.97
C LYS A 13 -14.21 3.57 9.91
N GLY A 14 -12.96 3.33 9.50
CA GLY A 14 -12.43 1.98 9.41
C GLY A 14 -13.06 1.13 8.31
N GLY A 15 -13.48 1.76 7.22
CA GLY A 15 -14.07 1.08 6.07
C GLY A 15 -15.58 0.84 6.17
N ARG A 16 -16.25 1.49 7.13
CA ARG A 16 -17.70 1.29 7.37
C ARG A 16 -18.59 2.23 6.60
N GLU A 17 -18.05 3.36 6.15
CA GLU A 17 -18.83 4.41 5.51
C GLU A 17 -18.22 4.78 4.16
N ASP A 18 -18.97 4.53 3.07
CA ASP A 18 -18.61 5.01 1.74
C ASP A 18 -18.83 6.52 1.69
N THR A 19 -17.74 7.28 1.49
CA THR A 19 -17.82 8.74 1.40
C THR A 19 -18.35 9.23 0.07
N GLY A 20 -18.48 8.36 -0.94
CA GLY A 20 -18.82 8.73 -2.30
C GLY A 20 -17.69 9.42 -3.07
N ARG A 21 -16.54 9.66 -2.42
CA ARG A 21 -15.40 10.34 -3.06
C ARG A 21 -14.58 9.34 -3.88
N ASP A 22 -14.18 9.76 -5.09
CA ASP A 22 -13.17 9.06 -5.87
C ASP A 22 -11.82 9.15 -5.17
N ALA A 23 -11.16 8.00 -4.97
CA ALA A 23 -9.89 7.96 -4.24
C ALA A 23 -8.77 8.68 -4.98
N LEU A 24 -8.72 8.59 -6.30
CA LEU A 24 -7.68 9.23 -7.10
C LEU A 24 -7.80 10.75 -7.05
N ASP A 25 -9.01 11.28 -7.16
CA ASP A 25 -9.30 12.71 -7.04
C ASP A 25 -8.99 13.22 -5.62
N TRP A 26 -9.38 12.46 -4.60
CA TRP A 26 -9.15 12.83 -3.21
C TRP A 26 -7.65 12.86 -2.87
N ILE A 27 -6.90 11.87 -3.31
CA ILE A 27 -5.44 11.83 -3.09
C ILE A 27 -4.76 13.00 -3.79
N ARG A 28 -5.15 13.31 -5.01
CA ARG A 28 -4.64 14.48 -5.74
C ARG A 28 -4.94 15.77 -5.00
N TRP A 29 -6.16 15.92 -4.50
CA TRP A 29 -6.55 17.05 -3.67
C TRP A 29 -5.67 17.18 -2.43
N CYS A 30 -5.42 16.07 -1.73
CA CYS A 30 -4.56 16.06 -0.53
C CYS A 30 -3.13 16.51 -0.85
N VAL A 31 -2.55 16.03 -1.93
CA VAL A 31 -1.21 16.43 -2.37
C VAL A 31 -1.16 17.90 -2.75
N ASP A 32 -2.14 18.38 -3.50
CA ASP A 32 -2.24 19.80 -3.90
C ASP A 32 -2.41 20.73 -2.68
N HIS A 33 -2.92 20.23 -1.56
CA HIS A 33 -3.10 20.96 -0.29
C HIS A 33 -2.01 20.67 0.75
N GLY A 34 -0.88 20.07 0.34
CA GLY A 34 0.33 20.00 1.15
C GLY A 34 0.64 18.65 1.79
N ALA A 35 -0.07 17.59 1.44
CA ALA A 35 0.32 16.25 1.90
C ALA A 35 1.70 15.87 1.37
N GLY A 36 2.63 15.56 2.27
CA GLY A 36 4.01 15.20 1.91
C GLY A 36 4.22 13.73 1.63
N GLU A 37 3.31 12.86 2.09
CA GLU A 37 3.32 11.41 1.90
C GLU A 37 1.88 10.91 1.87
N ILE A 38 1.66 9.77 1.20
CA ILE A 38 0.35 9.10 1.16
C ILE A 38 0.50 7.69 1.72
N CYS A 39 -0.20 7.41 2.81
CA CYS A 39 -0.38 6.03 3.29
C CYS A 39 -1.70 5.51 2.71
N LEU A 40 -1.59 4.53 1.82
CA LEU A 40 -2.71 4.02 1.04
C LEU A 40 -3.07 2.62 1.49
N ASN A 41 -4.23 2.46 2.12
CA ASN A 41 -4.73 1.16 2.57
C ASN A 41 -5.81 0.64 1.64
N SER A 42 -5.62 -0.56 1.12
CA SER A 42 -6.65 -1.27 0.36
C SER A 42 -7.49 -2.12 1.29
N ILE A 43 -8.77 -1.81 1.39
CA ILE A 43 -9.72 -2.61 2.17
C ILE A 43 -10.01 -3.93 1.46
N ASP A 44 -9.99 -3.97 0.13
CA ASP A 44 -10.21 -5.19 -0.65
C ASP A 44 -9.16 -6.28 -0.35
N THR A 45 -7.91 -5.89 -0.13
CA THR A 45 -6.80 -6.83 0.10
C THR A 45 -6.42 -6.97 1.58
N ASP A 46 -6.84 -6.04 2.43
CA ASP A 46 -6.50 -6.04 3.85
C ASP A 46 -7.04 -7.29 4.55
N GLY A 47 -6.16 -8.00 5.26
CA GLY A 47 -6.50 -9.23 5.97
C GLY A 47 -6.62 -10.49 5.09
N VAL A 48 -6.61 -10.36 3.78
CA VAL A 48 -6.72 -11.50 2.84
C VAL A 48 -5.39 -12.23 2.65
N ARG A 49 -4.27 -11.50 2.78
CA ARG A 49 -2.89 -12.02 2.69
C ARG A 49 -2.50 -12.62 1.33
N ASN A 50 -3.10 -12.16 0.26
CA ASN A 50 -2.80 -12.58 -1.11
C ASN A 50 -1.92 -11.59 -1.88
N GLY A 51 -1.28 -10.66 -1.19
CA GLY A 51 -0.46 -9.62 -1.78
C GLY A 51 -1.10 -8.24 -1.70
N PHE A 52 -0.30 -7.21 -1.97
CA PHE A 52 -0.76 -5.83 -2.02
C PHE A 52 -1.67 -5.58 -3.23
N ASP A 53 -2.50 -4.57 -3.15
CA ASP A 53 -3.37 -4.12 -4.25
C ASP A 53 -2.56 -3.30 -5.26
N LEU A 54 -1.84 -3.99 -6.13
CA LEU A 54 -0.92 -3.37 -7.09
C LEU A 54 -1.64 -2.53 -8.13
N GLU A 55 -2.84 -2.91 -8.53
CA GLU A 55 -3.67 -2.13 -9.46
C GLU A 55 -3.98 -0.74 -8.89
N MET A 56 -4.41 -0.68 -7.65
CA MET A 56 -4.70 0.58 -6.95
C MET A 56 -3.44 1.42 -6.76
N LEU A 57 -2.36 0.79 -6.33
CA LEU A 57 -1.08 1.47 -6.08
C LEU A 57 -0.50 2.06 -7.35
N ASP A 58 -0.54 1.34 -8.47
CA ASP A 58 -0.08 1.85 -9.76
C ASP A 58 -0.95 3.03 -10.24
N ALA A 59 -2.26 2.95 -10.05
CA ALA A 59 -3.17 4.03 -10.40
C ALA A 59 -2.87 5.32 -9.62
N VAL A 60 -2.55 5.20 -8.33
CA VAL A 60 -2.18 6.35 -7.49
C VAL A 60 -0.78 6.87 -7.86
N ALA A 61 0.20 5.98 -8.03
CA ALA A 61 1.57 6.35 -8.37
C ALA A 61 1.66 7.11 -9.70
N ALA A 62 0.75 6.84 -10.64
CA ALA A 62 0.67 7.57 -11.89
C ALA A 62 0.18 9.02 -11.74
N ARG A 63 -0.37 9.39 -10.60
CA ARG A 63 -1.02 10.70 -10.36
C ARG A 63 -0.31 11.60 -9.37
N VAL A 64 0.61 11.08 -8.57
CA VAL A 64 1.29 11.84 -7.53
C VAL A 64 2.79 11.57 -7.55
N ASP A 65 3.58 12.55 -7.10
CA ASP A 65 5.04 12.46 -7.03
C ASP A 65 5.56 12.32 -5.59
N VAL A 66 4.67 12.33 -4.61
CA VAL A 66 5.04 12.15 -3.20
C VAL A 66 5.23 10.68 -2.87
N PRO A 67 6.02 10.35 -1.82
CA PRO A 67 6.16 8.98 -1.37
C PRO A 67 4.83 8.31 -1.03
N ILE A 68 4.70 7.05 -1.43
CA ILE A 68 3.52 6.22 -1.17
C ILE A 68 3.93 5.06 -0.25
N ILE A 69 3.18 4.89 0.83
CA ILE A 69 3.29 3.77 1.75
C ILE A 69 2.13 2.83 1.46
N ALA A 70 2.43 1.63 0.97
CA ALA A 70 1.40 0.63 0.66
C ALA A 70 0.99 -0.13 1.92
N SER A 71 -0.31 -0.27 2.14
CA SER A 71 -0.89 -0.99 3.28
C SER A 71 -2.04 -1.88 2.84
N GLY A 72 -2.15 -3.04 3.48
CA GLY A 72 -3.22 -4.01 3.25
C GLY A 72 -2.86 -5.09 2.24
N GLY A 73 -2.73 -6.34 2.69
CA GLY A 73 -2.62 -7.50 1.83
C GLY A 73 -1.37 -8.34 1.95
N ALA A 74 -0.31 -7.86 2.60
CA ALA A 74 0.93 -8.64 2.72
C ALA A 74 0.70 -9.98 3.45
N GLY A 75 1.09 -11.07 2.82
CA GLY A 75 0.99 -12.42 3.38
C GLY A 75 2.33 -13.14 3.49
N LYS A 76 3.31 -12.74 2.69
CA LYS A 76 4.64 -13.36 2.64
C LYS A 76 5.69 -12.34 2.18
N LYS A 77 6.97 -12.68 2.37
CA LYS A 77 8.09 -11.79 2.01
C LYS A 77 8.16 -11.45 0.51
N GLU A 78 7.74 -12.37 -0.34
CA GLU A 78 7.71 -12.20 -1.78
C GLU A 78 6.71 -11.11 -2.21
N ASP A 79 5.66 -10.85 -1.43
CA ASP A 79 4.71 -9.79 -1.69
C ASP A 79 5.38 -8.40 -1.62
N PHE A 80 6.31 -8.21 -0.69
CA PHE A 80 7.10 -7.00 -0.59
C PHE A 80 8.08 -6.85 -1.75
N LEU A 81 8.69 -7.92 -2.20
CA LEU A 81 9.59 -7.87 -3.35
C LEU A 81 8.83 -7.44 -4.61
N GLU A 82 7.66 -8.02 -4.84
CA GLU A 82 6.79 -7.64 -5.94
C GLU A 82 6.35 -6.17 -5.84
N LEU A 83 5.98 -5.73 -4.64
CA LEU A 83 5.61 -4.34 -4.36
C LEU A 83 6.71 -3.37 -4.79
N PHE A 84 7.95 -3.61 -4.38
CA PHE A 84 9.07 -2.70 -4.66
C PHE A 84 9.60 -2.77 -6.10
N HIS A 85 9.12 -3.68 -6.91
CA HIS A 85 9.33 -3.65 -8.37
C HIS A 85 8.42 -2.63 -9.07
N HIS A 86 7.37 -2.16 -8.41
CA HIS A 86 6.49 -1.12 -8.94
C HIS A 86 7.04 0.27 -8.62
N LYS A 87 7.05 1.16 -9.62
CA LYS A 87 7.56 2.52 -9.46
C LYS A 87 6.64 3.37 -8.57
N GLY A 88 7.26 4.25 -7.79
CA GLY A 88 6.53 5.22 -6.98
C GLY A 88 6.11 4.72 -5.61
N ILE A 89 6.41 3.47 -5.27
CA ILE A 89 6.12 2.90 -3.95
C ILE A 89 7.39 2.89 -3.11
N ASP A 90 7.39 3.63 -2.01
CA ASP A 90 8.58 3.85 -1.18
C ASP A 90 8.61 3.02 0.10
N ALA A 91 7.46 2.54 0.56
CA ALA A 91 7.37 1.71 1.77
C ALA A 91 6.21 0.74 1.70
N GLY A 92 6.34 -0.35 2.44
CA GLY A 92 5.27 -1.33 2.65
C GLY A 92 4.98 -1.48 4.14
N LEU A 93 3.72 -1.46 4.51
CA LEU A 93 3.25 -1.61 5.88
C LEU A 93 2.48 -2.92 6.02
N ALA A 94 2.79 -3.67 7.05
CA ALA A 94 2.08 -4.89 7.41
C ALA A 94 1.97 -5.03 8.92
N ALA A 95 0.98 -5.76 9.37
CA ALA A 95 0.74 -6.00 10.79
C ALA A 95 0.74 -7.50 11.10
N GLY A 96 -0.24 -8.24 10.59
CA GLY A 96 -0.47 -9.64 10.94
C GLY A 96 0.73 -10.56 10.74
N ILE A 97 1.44 -10.41 9.63
CA ILE A 97 2.62 -11.23 9.31
C ILE A 97 3.74 -11.09 10.36
N PHE A 98 3.89 -9.91 10.94
CA PHE A 98 4.86 -9.64 12.01
C PHE A 98 4.32 -10.01 13.39
N HIS A 99 3.08 -9.64 13.70
CA HIS A 99 2.44 -9.94 14.98
C HIS A 99 2.29 -11.43 15.23
N GLN A 100 2.04 -12.22 14.20
CA GLN A 100 1.94 -13.68 14.28
C GLN A 100 3.31 -14.37 14.19
N LYS A 101 4.39 -13.60 14.19
CA LYS A 101 5.78 -14.11 14.15
C LYS A 101 6.08 -15.02 12.95
N GLN A 102 5.38 -14.84 11.86
CA GLN A 102 5.63 -15.58 10.61
C GLN A 102 6.88 -15.09 9.91
N LEU A 103 7.23 -13.82 10.13
CA LEU A 103 8.39 -13.16 9.54
C LEU A 103 8.86 -12.05 10.47
N THR A 104 10.18 -11.89 10.64
CA THR A 104 10.72 -10.72 11.33
C THR A 104 11.00 -9.60 10.33
N ILE A 105 11.01 -8.36 10.83
CA ILE A 105 11.35 -7.20 10.00
C ILE A 105 12.79 -7.34 9.46
N ARG A 106 13.69 -7.86 10.27
CA ARG A 106 15.08 -8.09 9.87
C ARG A 106 15.18 -9.08 8.72
N ASP A 107 14.55 -10.24 8.85
CA ASP A 107 14.56 -11.28 7.80
C ASP A 107 13.98 -10.75 6.50
N LEU A 108 12.91 -9.96 6.58
CA LEU A 108 12.31 -9.33 5.41
C LEU A 108 13.30 -8.36 4.73
N LYS A 109 13.94 -7.50 5.51
CA LYS A 109 14.92 -6.54 4.97
C LYS A 109 16.11 -7.23 4.33
N GLU A 110 16.66 -8.26 4.97
CA GLU A 110 17.76 -9.06 4.43
C GLU A 110 17.36 -9.74 3.11
N TYR A 111 16.17 -10.34 3.07
CA TYR A 111 15.64 -10.94 1.85
C TYR A 111 15.50 -9.92 0.70
N LEU A 112 14.96 -8.74 0.99
CA LEU A 112 14.79 -7.69 -0.02
C LEU A 112 16.15 -7.16 -0.51
N ALA A 113 17.12 -6.96 0.38
CA ALA A 113 18.46 -6.54 0.03
C ALA A 113 19.18 -7.57 -0.86
N GLU A 114 19.05 -8.86 -0.56
CA GLU A 114 19.60 -9.95 -1.37
C GLU A 114 18.99 -10.01 -2.77
N ASN A 115 17.78 -9.51 -2.95
CA ASN A 115 17.05 -9.46 -4.22
C ASN A 115 17.11 -8.09 -4.90
N GLY A 116 18.07 -7.25 -4.53
CA GLY A 116 18.38 -6.00 -5.22
C GLY A 116 17.56 -4.79 -4.80
N VAL A 117 16.76 -4.89 -3.75
CA VAL A 117 16.02 -3.74 -3.19
C VAL A 117 16.90 -3.05 -2.16
N GLU A 118 17.12 -1.75 -2.33
CA GLU A 118 17.88 -0.95 -1.38
C GLU A 118 17.13 -0.83 -0.05
N MET A 119 17.76 -1.30 1.01
CA MET A 119 17.15 -1.34 2.35
C MET A 119 18.08 -0.75 3.41
N ARG A 120 17.50 -0.02 4.33
CA ARG A 120 18.19 0.37 5.55
C ARG A 120 18.12 -0.80 6.55
N LEU A 121 19.25 -1.47 6.71
CA LEU A 121 19.38 -2.62 7.63
C LEU A 121 19.61 -2.19 9.09
#